data_776a1912e8f5a5359811e97c76cb47c9
#
_entry.id   776a1912e8f5a5359811e97c76cb47c9
#
_cell.length_a   1.000
_cell.length_b   1.000
_cell.length_c   1.000
_cell.angle_alpha   90.00
_cell.angle_beta   90.00
_cell.angle_gamma   90.00
#
_symmetry.space_group_name_H-M   'P 1'
#
loop_
_entity.id
_entity.type
_entity.pdbx_description
1 polymer ?
#
loop_
_entity_poly.entity_id
_entity_poly.type
_entity_poly.pdbx_seq_one_letter_code
_entity_poly.pdbx_strand_id
1 'polypeptide(L)'
;MLEDCLEARFEFTGCKIALICDGQILTILRDDKEDIPWPNMWELPGGGREGNETPFECVAREIYEELSIQLSKADVIWFQIYPSMLDGNKKSVFLVGRFTQEQFESIIFGDEGQGYKLVSFEEFLTSDRVVPQLQERVRDYMEESL
;
A
#
# COMPACT_ATOMS: atom_id res chain seq x y z
N MET A 1 -18.16 9.21 4.98
CA MET A 1 -18.01 8.00 4.17
C MET A 1 -16.57 7.51 4.20
N LEU A 2 -15.71 8.01 3.32
CA LEU A 2 -14.32 7.61 3.32
C LEU A 2 -13.62 7.95 4.64
N GLU A 3 -13.83 9.15 5.14
CA GLU A 3 -13.24 9.58 6.41
C GLU A 3 -13.66 8.66 7.56
N ASP A 4 -14.93 8.24 7.60
CA ASP A 4 -15.41 7.30 8.62
C ASP A 4 -14.68 5.96 8.53
N CYS A 5 -14.40 5.47 7.32
CA CYS A 5 -13.65 4.24 7.13
C CYS A 5 -12.21 4.37 7.64
N LEU A 6 -11.59 5.51 7.36
CA LEU A 6 -10.20 5.76 7.76
C LEU A 6 -10.03 5.84 9.27
N GLU A 7 -11.07 6.27 9.97
CA GLU A 7 -11.04 6.45 11.43
C GLU A 7 -11.72 5.32 12.20
N ALA A 8 -12.25 4.31 11.52
CA ALA A 8 -12.93 3.20 12.16
C ALA A 8 -11.98 2.33 12.98
N ARG A 9 -12.48 1.84 14.11
CA ARG A 9 -11.76 0.89 14.93
C ARG A 9 -12.42 -0.48 14.81
N PHE A 10 -11.77 -1.39 14.12
CA PHE A 10 -12.25 -2.76 13.92
C PHE A 10 -11.04 -3.67 13.77
N GLU A 11 -11.27 -4.97 13.81
CA GLU A 11 -10.18 -5.92 13.69
C GLU A 11 -9.73 -6.05 12.24
N PHE A 12 -8.47 -5.69 12.00
CA PHE A 12 -7.79 -5.92 10.71
C PHE A 12 -6.31 -6.18 10.98
N THR A 13 -5.66 -6.91 10.10
CA THR A 13 -4.27 -7.34 10.31
C THR A 13 -3.23 -6.33 9.84
N GLY A 14 -3.58 -5.54 8.85
CA GLY A 14 -2.63 -4.58 8.28
C GLY A 14 -3.21 -3.83 7.10
N CYS A 15 -2.35 -3.06 6.45
CA CYS A 15 -2.74 -2.18 5.36
C CYS A 15 -1.74 -2.23 4.20
N LYS A 16 -2.21 -1.89 3.01
CA LYS A 16 -1.40 -1.57 1.84
C LYS A 16 -2.02 -0.37 1.16
N ILE A 17 -1.19 0.46 0.53
CA ILE A 17 -1.67 1.65 -0.16
C ILE A 17 -1.01 1.78 -1.54
N ALA A 18 -1.81 2.09 -2.55
CA ALA A 18 -1.32 2.46 -3.86
C ALA A 18 -1.19 3.98 -3.91
N LEU A 19 0.03 4.49 -3.86
CA LEU A 19 0.30 5.92 -3.96
C LEU A 19 0.49 6.27 -5.42
N ILE A 20 -0.39 7.12 -5.94
CA ILE A 20 -0.44 7.46 -7.37
C ILE A 20 0.19 8.83 -7.60
N CYS A 21 1.21 8.85 -8.44
CA CYS A 21 1.96 10.05 -8.81
C CYS A 21 1.96 10.16 -10.33
N ASP A 22 1.23 11.14 -10.88
CA ASP A 22 1.18 11.40 -12.33
C ASP A 22 0.91 10.14 -13.16
N GLY A 23 -0.09 9.35 -12.77
CA GLY A 23 -0.47 8.14 -13.49
C GLY A 23 0.43 6.94 -13.25
N GLN A 24 1.37 7.04 -12.30
CA GLN A 24 2.26 5.95 -11.94
C GLN A 24 2.05 5.55 -10.49
N ILE A 25 2.37 4.31 -10.16
CA ILE A 25 2.21 3.75 -8.83
C ILE A 25 3.57 3.55 -8.18
N LEU A 26 3.69 3.96 -6.92
CA LEU A 26 4.90 3.73 -6.14
C LEU A 26 4.96 2.27 -5.68
N THR A 27 6.06 1.60 -6.02
CA THR A 27 6.28 0.20 -5.66
C THR A 27 7.54 0.06 -4.82
N ILE A 28 7.57 -1.00 -4.00
CA ILE A 28 8.71 -1.35 -3.16
C ILE A 28 9.13 -2.77 -3.51
N LEU A 29 10.42 -3.00 -3.70
CA LEU A 29 10.95 -4.34 -3.94
C LEU A 29 11.20 -5.03 -2.62
N ARG A 30 10.51 -6.16 -2.39
CA ARG A 30 10.66 -6.95 -1.17
C ARG A 30 12.04 -7.55 -1.08
N ASP A 31 12.49 -7.79 0.16
CA ASP A 31 13.76 -8.45 0.38
C ASP A 31 13.80 -9.84 -0.28
N ASP A 32 14.99 -10.28 -0.64
CA ASP A 32 15.21 -11.59 -1.24
C ASP A 32 15.64 -12.57 -0.15
N LYS A 33 14.66 -12.98 0.68
CA LYS A 33 14.88 -13.88 1.81
C LYS A 33 13.93 -15.07 1.71
N GLU A 34 14.43 -16.26 2.05
CA GLU A 34 13.65 -17.48 1.94
C GLU A 34 12.51 -17.57 2.96
N ASP A 35 12.61 -16.86 4.06
CA ASP A 35 11.67 -16.95 5.19
C ASP A 35 10.52 -15.94 5.12
N ILE A 36 10.41 -15.18 4.05
CA ILE A 36 9.32 -14.22 3.88
C ILE A 36 8.43 -14.60 2.69
N PRO A 37 7.14 -14.19 2.72
CA PRO A 37 6.25 -14.37 1.56
C PRO A 37 6.71 -13.52 0.38
N TRP A 38 6.54 -14.03 -0.83
CA TRP A 38 6.86 -13.32 -2.08
C TRP A 38 8.23 -12.64 -2.07
N PRO A 39 9.33 -13.38 -1.83
CA PRO A 39 10.66 -12.78 -1.80
C PRO A 39 11.02 -12.18 -3.18
N ASN A 40 11.73 -11.06 -3.15
CA ASN A 40 12.25 -10.41 -4.36
C ASN A 40 11.16 -10.02 -5.38
N MET A 41 9.95 -9.76 -4.90
CA MET A 41 8.83 -9.29 -5.73
C MET A 41 8.46 -7.87 -5.38
N TRP A 42 7.85 -7.18 -6.33
CA TRP A 42 7.39 -5.80 -6.13
C TRP A 42 6.04 -5.79 -5.43
N GLU A 43 5.90 -4.90 -4.48
CA GLU A 43 4.69 -4.72 -3.69
C GLU A 43 4.38 -3.25 -3.51
N LEU A 44 3.37 -2.96 -2.69
CA LEU A 44 2.97 -1.61 -2.33
C LEU A 44 3.36 -1.31 -0.88
N PRO A 45 3.56 -0.04 -0.54
CA PRO A 45 3.84 0.35 0.85
C PRO A 45 2.73 -0.07 1.80
N GLY A 46 3.09 -0.30 3.05
CA GLY A 46 2.18 -0.69 4.11
C GLY A 46 2.75 -1.80 4.95
N GLY A 47 1.98 -2.27 5.92
CA GLY A 47 2.43 -3.33 6.81
C GLY A 47 1.42 -3.65 7.88
N GLY A 48 1.88 -4.31 8.94
CA GLY A 48 1.02 -4.80 10.02
C GLY A 48 0.47 -3.70 10.92
N ARG A 49 -0.76 -3.92 11.37
CA ARG A 49 -1.40 -3.06 12.36
C ARG A 49 -0.71 -3.21 13.70
N GLU A 50 -0.53 -2.12 14.41
CA GLU A 50 -0.01 -2.13 15.78
C GLU A 50 -1.10 -1.69 16.75
N GLY A 51 -1.30 -2.50 17.81
CA GLY A 51 -2.28 -2.19 18.83
C GLY A 51 -3.66 -1.96 18.24
N ASN A 52 -4.24 -0.83 18.58
CA ASN A 52 -5.63 -0.49 18.26
C ASN A 52 -5.74 0.59 17.18
N GLU A 53 -4.77 0.63 16.28
CA GLU A 53 -4.73 1.64 15.22
C GLU A 53 -5.97 1.62 14.34
N THR A 54 -6.41 2.81 13.92
CA THR A 54 -7.37 2.94 12.82
C THR A 54 -6.65 2.64 11.49
N PRO A 55 -7.38 2.41 10.40
CA PRO A 55 -6.72 2.24 9.09
C PRO A 55 -5.79 3.38 8.73
N PHE A 56 -6.20 4.63 8.98
CA PHE A 56 -5.33 5.76 8.68
C PHE A 56 -4.09 5.79 9.56
N GLU A 57 -4.24 5.55 10.87
CA GLU A 57 -3.10 5.52 11.78
C GLU A 57 -2.08 4.45 11.35
N CYS A 58 -2.58 3.28 10.97
CA CYS A 58 -1.73 2.19 10.51
C CYS A 58 -0.95 2.57 9.24
N VAL A 59 -1.65 3.03 8.21
CA VAL A 59 -0.99 3.36 6.94
C VAL A 59 -0.06 4.56 7.08
N ALA A 60 -0.46 5.57 7.85
CA ALA A 60 0.39 6.76 8.05
C ALA A 60 1.69 6.40 8.77
N ARG A 61 1.61 5.53 9.78
CA ARG A 61 2.81 5.07 10.49
C ARG A 61 3.73 4.28 9.56
N GLU A 62 3.17 3.34 8.80
CA GLU A 62 3.95 2.52 7.87
C GLU A 62 4.62 3.36 6.78
N ILE A 63 3.91 4.32 6.22
CA ILE A 63 4.47 5.21 5.19
C ILE A 63 5.62 6.03 5.78
N TYR A 64 5.46 6.50 7.01
CA TYR A 64 6.54 7.24 7.65
C TYR A 64 7.77 6.36 7.89
N GLU A 65 7.56 5.14 8.39
CA GLU A 65 8.66 4.20 8.65
C GLU A 65 9.39 3.79 7.37
N GLU A 66 8.66 3.54 6.29
CA GLU A 66 9.22 3.04 5.05
C GLU A 66 9.83 4.12 4.16
N LEU A 67 9.23 5.31 4.15
CA LEU A 67 9.55 6.35 3.16
C LEU A 67 9.91 7.70 3.76
N SER A 68 9.73 7.90 5.05
CA SER A 68 9.90 9.18 5.75
C SER A 68 8.99 10.28 5.19
N ILE A 69 7.78 9.89 4.79
CA ILE A 69 6.76 10.79 4.25
C ILE A 69 5.60 10.87 5.23
N GLN A 70 5.11 12.09 5.49
CA GLN A 70 3.90 12.29 6.29
C GLN A 70 2.69 12.26 5.36
N LEU A 71 1.88 11.21 5.49
CA LEU A 71 0.64 11.07 4.73
C LEU A 71 -0.47 11.87 5.40
N SER A 72 -1.26 12.59 4.61
CA SER A 72 -2.44 13.32 5.09
C SER A 72 -3.69 12.53 4.74
N LYS A 73 -4.73 12.59 5.60
CA LYS A 73 -6.03 11.98 5.28
C LYS A 73 -6.60 12.50 3.98
N ALA A 74 -6.38 13.78 3.69
CA ALA A 74 -6.86 14.40 2.45
C ALA A 74 -6.26 13.78 1.20
N ASP A 75 -5.13 13.09 1.31
CA ASP A 75 -4.48 12.44 0.18
C ASP A 75 -5.09 11.07 -0.14
N VAL A 76 -5.85 10.48 0.79
CA VAL A 76 -6.47 9.18 0.57
C VAL A 76 -7.77 9.37 -0.22
N ILE A 77 -7.91 8.64 -1.34
CA ILE A 77 -9.03 8.81 -2.26
C ILE A 77 -9.91 7.57 -2.41
N TRP A 78 -9.48 6.41 -1.88
CA TRP A 78 -10.25 5.17 -1.99
C TRP A 78 -9.88 4.21 -0.87
N PHE A 79 -10.82 3.36 -0.47
CA PHE A 79 -10.67 2.42 0.65
C PHE A 79 -11.51 1.18 0.38
N GLN A 80 -10.93 0.01 0.64
CA GLN A 80 -11.66 -1.25 0.53
C GLN A 80 -11.11 -2.28 1.51
N ILE A 81 -11.97 -3.12 2.07
CA ILE A 81 -11.58 -4.22 2.96
C ILE A 81 -11.46 -5.49 2.11
N TYR A 82 -10.38 -6.24 2.34
CA TYR A 82 -10.10 -7.50 1.65
C TYR A 82 -9.76 -8.59 2.66
N PRO A 83 -9.87 -9.87 2.27
CA PRO A 83 -9.26 -10.93 3.07
C PRO A 83 -7.76 -10.68 3.16
N SER A 84 -7.16 -10.97 4.32
CA SER A 84 -5.72 -10.85 4.50
C SER A 84 -4.99 -11.79 3.54
N MET A 85 -3.88 -11.34 2.98
CA MET A 85 -3.10 -12.15 2.04
C MET A 85 -2.44 -13.35 2.70
N LEU A 86 -2.24 -13.31 4.01
CA LEU A 86 -1.60 -14.39 4.77
C LEU A 86 -2.60 -15.30 5.48
N ASP A 87 -3.80 -14.79 5.77
CA ASP A 87 -4.85 -15.54 6.45
C ASP A 87 -6.21 -15.03 5.98
N GLY A 88 -6.84 -15.78 5.07
CA GLY A 88 -8.11 -15.38 4.44
C GLY A 88 -9.28 -15.24 5.40
N ASN A 89 -9.16 -15.73 6.65
CA ASN A 89 -10.20 -15.57 7.66
C ASN A 89 -10.13 -14.24 8.39
N LYS A 90 -9.07 -13.47 8.15
CA LYS A 90 -8.86 -12.15 8.73
C LYS A 90 -9.01 -11.08 7.67
N LYS A 91 -9.17 -9.84 8.12
CA LYS A 91 -9.37 -8.70 7.23
C LYS A 91 -8.08 -7.90 7.10
N SER A 92 -7.88 -7.31 5.92
CA SER A 92 -6.85 -6.30 5.69
C SER A 92 -7.49 -5.11 4.99
N VAL A 93 -6.83 -3.96 5.04
CA VAL A 93 -7.35 -2.76 4.38
C VAL A 93 -6.44 -2.38 3.21
N PHE A 94 -7.07 -1.93 2.14
CA PHE A 94 -6.37 -1.43 0.96
C PHE A 94 -6.83 -0.01 0.68
N LEU A 95 -5.87 0.88 0.49
CA LEU A 95 -6.13 2.29 0.26
C LEU A 95 -5.49 2.73 -1.04
N VAL A 96 -6.03 3.79 -1.62
CA VAL A 96 -5.40 4.47 -2.74
C VAL A 96 -5.22 5.94 -2.33
N GLY A 97 -4.06 6.49 -2.60
CA GLY A 97 -3.75 7.86 -2.23
C GLY A 97 -3.03 8.61 -3.32
N ARG A 98 -3.08 9.95 -3.23
CA ARG A 98 -2.34 10.84 -4.12
C ARG A 98 -0.94 11.02 -3.59
N PHE A 99 0.01 11.15 -4.51
CA PHE A 99 1.41 11.32 -4.16
C PHE A 99 2.03 12.26 -5.18
N THR A 100 2.76 13.28 -4.70
CA THR A 100 3.33 14.27 -5.61
C THR A 100 4.73 13.89 -6.01
N GLN A 101 5.20 14.44 -7.13
CA GLN A 101 6.58 14.28 -7.57
C GLN A 101 7.54 14.82 -6.50
N GLU A 102 7.19 15.93 -5.86
CA GLU A 102 7.98 16.49 -4.77
C GLU A 102 8.11 15.53 -3.60
N GLN A 103 7.01 14.86 -3.21
CA GLN A 103 7.05 13.84 -2.17
C GLN A 103 7.93 12.67 -2.58
N PHE A 104 7.82 12.22 -3.83
CA PHE A 104 8.66 11.14 -4.35
C PHE A 104 10.14 11.50 -4.24
N GLU A 105 10.50 12.72 -4.61
CA GLU A 105 11.88 13.18 -4.55
C GLU A 105 12.41 13.33 -3.12
N SER A 106 11.52 13.45 -2.15
CA SER A 106 11.89 13.61 -0.74
C SER A 106 11.97 12.29 0.03
N ILE A 107 11.70 11.15 -0.63
CA ILE A 107 11.74 9.84 0.05
C ILE A 107 13.10 9.57 0.65
N ILE A 108 13.10 9.15 1.91
CA ILE A 108 14.27 8.56 2.56
C ILE A 108 13.86 7.12 2.86
N PHE A 109 14.39 6.19 2.07
CA PHE A 109 13.98 4.78 2.13
C PHE A 109 14.48 4.14 3.43
N GLY A 110 13.59 3.37 4.09
CA GLY A 110 13.90 2.71 5.35
C GLY A 110 14.72 1.44 5.18
N ASP A 111 14.77 0.66 6.26
CA ASP A 111 15.64 -0.52 6.32
C ASP A 111 15.05 -1.78 5.71
N GLU A 112 13.74 -1.82 5.50
CA GLU A 112 13.08 -2.99 4.90
C GLU A 112 12.92 -2.80 3.40
N GLY A 113 13.19 -3.86 2.64
CA GLY A 113 13.10 -3.84 1.19
C GLY A 113 14.43 -3.48 0.54
N GLN A 114 14.49 -3.72 -0.77
CA GLN A 114 15.71 -3.50 -1.56
C GLN A 114 15.72 -2.17 -2.29
N GLY A 115 14.56 -1.54 -2.45
CA GLY A 115 14.44 -0.28 -3.18
C GLY A 115 13.00 0.03 -3.54
N TYR A 116 12.81 1.10 -4.28
CA TYR A 116 11.49 1.56 -4.68
C TYR A 116 11.55 2.23 -6.05
N LYS A 117 10.42 2.24 -6.75
CA LYS A 117 10.31 2.94 -8.03
C LYS A 117 8.85 3.22 -8.37
N LEU A 118 8.64 4.20 -9.26
CA LEU A 118 7.34 4.44 -9.87
C LEU A 118 7.22 3.59 -11.14
N VAL A 119 6.06 2.95 -11.32
CA VAL A 119 5.76 2.19 -12.53
C VAL A 119 4.40 2.59 -13.07
N SER A 120 4.18 2.41 -14.37
CA SER A 120 2.85 2.66 -14.95
C SER A 120 1.84 1.64 -14.42
N PHE A 121 0.55 1.98 -14.52
CA PHE A 121 -0.52 1.02 -14.19
C PHE A 121 -0.39 -0.25 -15.04
N GLU A 122 -0.11 -0.10 -16.33
CA GLU A 122 0.06 -1.24 -17.21
C GLU A 122 1.17 -2.17 -16.74
N GLU A 123 2.33 -1.62 -16.45
CA GLU A 123 3.47 -2.41 -15.96
C GLU A 123 3.11 -3.10 -14.63
N PHE A 124 2.48 -2.38 -13.71
CA PHE A 124 2.09 -2.96 -12.42
C PHE A 124 1.13 -4.13 -12.60
N LEU A 125 0.16 -4.00 -13.49
CA LEU A 125 -0.89 -5.01 -13.67
C LEU A 125 -0.47 -6.21 -14.51
N THR A 126 0.57 -6.09 -15.34
CA THR A 126 0.98 -7.16 -16.25
C THR A 126 2.26 -7.88 -15.83
N SER A 127 3.01 -7.33 -14.88
CA SER A 127 4.27 -7.93 -14.46
C SER A 127 4.06 -9.19 -13.63
N ASP A 128 4.82 -10.24 -13.93
CA ASP A 128 4.85 -11.47 -13.14
C ASP A 128 5.71 -11.33 -11.87
N ARG A 129 6.34 -10.16 -11.68
CA ARG A 129 7.16 -9.86 -10.52
C ARG A 129 6.45 -8.98 -9.50
N VAL A 130 5.15 -8.77 -9.66
CA VAL A 130 4.31 -8.02 -8.71
C VAL A 130 3.43 -9.01 -7.95
N VAL A 131 3.26 -8.80 -6.64
CA VAL A 131 2.41 -9.64 -5.79
C VAL A 131 0.98 -9.68 -6.37
N PRO A 132 0.46 -10.87 -6.73
CA PRO A 132 -0.80 -10.97 -7.51
C PRO A 132 -2.02 -10.39 -6.82
N GLN A 133 -2.14 -10.55 -5.50
CA GLN A 133 -3.28 -10.01 -4.76
C GLN A 133 -3.33 -8.49 -4.85
N LEU A 134 -2.18 -7.84 -4.90
CA LEU A 134 -2.13 -6.38 -5.02
C LEU A 134 -2.50 -5.91 -6.42
N GLN A 135 -2.18 -6.69 -7.45
CA GLN A 135 -2.64 -6.41 -8.81
C GLN A 135 -4.16 -6.44 -8.88
N GLU A 136 -4.78 -7.43 -8.24
CA GLU A 136 -6.23 -7.56 -8.18
C GLU A 136 -6.89 -6.36 -7.51
N ARG A 137 -6.34 -5.91 -6.39
CA ARG A 137 -6.87 -4.77 -5.64
C ARG A 137 -6.78 -3.47 -6.44
N VAL A 138 -5.68 -3.28 -7.16
CA VAL A 138 -5.53 -2.10 -8.03
C VAL A 138 -6.54 -2.15 -9.18
N ARG A 139 -6.77 -3.34 -9.76
CA ARG A 139 -7.80 -3.49 -10.80
C ARG A 139 -9.18 -3.10 -10.28
N ASP A 140 -9.53 -3.54 -9.07
CA ASP A 140 -10.81 -3.20 -8.46
C ASP A 140 -10.97 -1.69 -8.32
N TYR A 141 -9.93 -1.01 -7.88
CA TYR A 141 -9.94 0.44 -7.79
C TYR A 141 -10.18 1.08 -9.16
N MET A 142 -9.46 0.64 -10.18
CA MET A 142 -9.57 1.19 -11.51
C MET A 142 -10.97 1.00 -12.10
N GLU A 143 -11.55 -0.19 -11.92
CA GLU A 143 -12.90 -0.50 -12.41
C GLU A 143 -13.96 0.35 -11.73
N GLU A 144 -13.84 0.56 -10.43
CA GLU A 144 -14.81 1.35 -9.66
C GLU A 144 -14.68 2.85 -9.95
N SER A 145 -13.50 3.31 -10.34
CA SER A 145 -13.22 4.73 -10.57
C SER A 145 -13.56 5.21 -11.98
N LEU A 146 -13.93 4.32 -12.89
CA LEU A 146 -14.28 4.66 -14.27
C LEU A 146 -15.71 5.17 -14.40
#